data_6ba3121106abd1c05b6efe0d266cf9e1
#
_entry.id   6ba3121106abd1c05b6efe0d266cf9e1
#
_cell.length_a   1.000
_cell.length_b   1.000
_cell.length_c   1.000
_cell.angle_alpha   90.00
_cell.angle_beta   90.00
_cell.angle_gamma   90.00
#
_symmetry.space_group_name_H-M   'P 1'
#
loop_
_entity.id
_entity.type
_entity.pdbx_description
1 polymer ?
#
loop_
_entity_poly.entity_id
_entity_poly.type
_entity_poly.pdbx_seq_one_letter_code
_entity_poly.pdbx_strand_id
1 'polypeptide(L)'
;MNYIVLPVQGTAYKNILPGSLAEMAGKGGLLVIGGCSSAGKLECVAAFALVPFHRDEAMLKYIFVPEKDRRRGYGHGLLEYARIRLKNTGVRAVTVRLCSAEEGLTKFLQHEKFIPLSFQGKMYEYSLSAFAGNAMLQKMPAENMKKAVTITDSDDIRLKRFRERAKGDRFYMGTDDHDLRFSRFYQEDRELTSCLLAERCGGNILFIARSHKLSICTEPAAWAFLFASCIKTAQELMPTDAIVQIQSFEKAEYTFLQRLTGSMAKEYRVQELARRL
;
A
#
# COMPACT_ATOMS: atom_id res chain seq x y z
N MET A 1 -7.87 -15.95 25.53
CA MET A 1 -7.91 -14.64 24.83
C MET A 1 -9.26 -14.47 24.18
N ASN A 2 -9.87 -13.31 24.32
CA ASN A 2 -11.14 -12.97 23.68
C ASN A 2 -10.88 -12.16 22.41
N TYR A 3 -11.47 -12.56 21.29
CA TYR A 3 -11.34 -11.84 20.02
C TYR A 3 -12.58 -10.98 19.78
N ILE A 4 -12.36 -9.72 19.38
CA ILE A 4 -13.41 -8.74 19.17
C ILE A 4 -13.16 -7.92 17.90
N VAL A 5 -14.21 -7.41 17.29
CA VAL A 5 -14.10 -6.33 16.30
C VAL A 5 -13.87 -5.03 17.06
N LEU A 6 -12.79 -4.33 16.73
CA LEU A 6 -12.50 -3.04 17.36
C LEU A 6 -13.34 -1.94 16.70
N PRO A 7 -13.97 -1.05 17.50
CA PRO A 7 -14.82 0.00 16.95
C PRO A 7 -14.00 1.04 16.21
N VAL A 8 -14.54 1.58 15.12
CA VAL A 8 -13.95 2.62 14.27
C VAL A 8 -13.49 3.84 15.08
N GLN A 9 -14.26 4.24 16.08
CA GLN A 9 -13.95 5.40 16.95
C GLN A 9 -13.02 5.07 18.11
N GLY A 10 -12.53 3.84 18.21
CA GLY A 10 -11.66 3.41 19.30
C GLY A 10 -10.24 3.95 19.17
N THR A 11 -9.62 4.26 20.32
CA THR A 11 -8.19 4.62 20.39
C THR A 11 -7.30 3.43 20.69
N ALA A 12 -7.89 2.29 21.06
CA ALA A 12 -7.17 1.13 21.55
C ALA A 12 -6.13 0.55 20.55
N TYR A 13 -6.40 0.65 19.26
CA TYR A 13 -5.51 0.15 18.22
C TYR A 13 -4.46 1.17 17.72
N LYS A 14 -4.58 2.45 18.09
CA LYS A 14 -3.66 3.51 17.63
C LYS A 14 -2.21 3.26 17.99
N ASN A 15 -1.97 2.57 19.09
CA ASN A 15 -0.62 2.24 19.55
C ASN A 15 -0.07 0.92 18.96
N ILE A 16 -0.90 0.14 18.27
CA ILE A 16 -0.53 -1.18 17.73
C ILE A 16 -0.52 -1.16 16.21
N LEU A 17 -1.48 -0.46 15.57
CA LEU A 17 -1.48 -0.29 14.13
C LEU A 17 -0.49 0.79 13.70
N PRO A 18 0.20 0.61 12.57
CA PRO A 18 0.92 1.69 11.90
C PRO A 18 0.00 2.90 11.67
N GLY A 19 0.56 4.11 11.74
CA GLY A 19 -0.23 5.37 11.73
C GLY A 19 -1.19 5.49 10.53
N SER A 20 -0.76 5.10 9.33
CA SER A 20 -1.61 5.10 8.13
C SER A 20 -2.79 4.14 8.25
N LEU A 21 -2.58 2.94 8.78
CA LEU A 21 -3.64 1.96 8.99
C LEU A 21 -4.58 2.37 10.14
N ALA A 22 -4.05 3.03 11.17
CA ALA A 22 -4.87 3.57 12.25
C ALA A 22 -5.81 4.69 11.75
N GLU A 23 -5.33 5.53 10.83
CA GLU A 23 -6.12 6.56 10.16
C GLU A 23 -7.21 5.95 9.26
N MET A 24 -6.86 4.96 8.44
CA MET A 24 -7.83 4.20 7.63
C MET A 24 -8.89 3.52 8.47
N ALA A 25 -8.49 2.89 9.58
CA ALA A 25 -9.42 2.27 10.51
C ALA A 25 -10.39 3.31 11.11
N GLY A 26 -9.89 4.49 11.47
CA GLY A 26 -10.70 5.60 11.99
C GLY A 26 -11.74 6.13 11.00
N LYS A 27 -11.52 5.97 9.70
CA LYS A 27 -12.44 6.32 8.62
C LYS A 27 -13.39 5.18 8.22
N GLY A 28 -13.30 4.01 8.88
CA GLY A 28 -14.10 2.84 8.54
C GLY A 28 -13.61 2.03 7.32
N GLY A 29 -12.42 2.34 6.78
CA GLY A 29 -11.82 1.63 5.65
C GLY A 29 -11.26 0.24 5.98
N LEU A 30 -11.18 -0.13 7.27
CA LEU A 30 -10.64 -1.41 7.71
C LEU A 30 -11.56 -2.12 8.69
N LEU A 31 -11.67 -3.44 8.53
CA LEU A 31 -12.12 -4.31 9.61
C LEU A 31 -10.92 -4.62 10.51
N VAL A 32 -10.94 -4.15 11.75
CA VAL A 32 -9.87 -4.39 12.71
C VAL A 32 -10.33 -5.42 13.74
N ILE A 33 -9.58 -6.50 13.88
CA ILE A 33 -9.81 -7.55 14.87
C ILE A 33 -8.76 -7.45 15.95
N GLY A 34 -9.18 -7.35 17.20
CA GLY A 34 -8.30 -7.35 18.35
C GLY A 34 -8.40 -8.63 19.17
N GLY A 35 -7.28 -9.11 19.70
CA GLY A 35 -7.25 -10.13 20.73
C GLY A 35 -6.95 -9.49 22.08
N CYS A 36 -7.88 -9.64 23.02
CA CYS A 36 -7.80 -9.06 24.36
C CYS A 36 -7.55 -10.12 25.42
N SER A 37 -6.69 -9.79 26.40
CA SER A 37 -6.49 -10.60 27.59
C SER A 37 -7.76 -10.67 28.44
N SER A 38 -7.77 -11.49 29.47
CA SER A 38 -8.86 -11.56 30.46
C SER A 38 -9.08 -10.23 31.20
N ALA A 39 -8.04 -9.40 31.29
CA ALA A 39 -8.12 -8.06 31.85
C ALA A 39 -8.60 -6.99 30.86
N GLY A 40 -9.04 -7.37 29.66
CA GLY A 40 -9.55 -6.44 28.62
C GLY A 40 -8.45 -5.67 27.87
N LYS A 41 -7.16 -5.93 28.12
CA LYS A 41 -6.06 -5.27 27.45
C LYS A 41 -5.87 -5.87 26.03
N LEU A 42 -5.80 -4.99 25.02
CA LEU A 42 -5.50 -5.36 23.64
C LEU A 42 -4.03 -5.82 23.54
N GLU A 43 -3.82 -7.06 23.08
CA GLU A 43 -2.50 -7.67 23.01
C GLU A 43 -2.05 -8.03 21.60
N CYS A 44 -2.99 -8.30 20.70
CA CYS A 44 -2.69 -8.58 19.30
C CYS A 44 -3.77 -8.03 18.39
N VAL A 45 -3.44 -7.82 17.10
CA VAL A 45 -4.38 -7.21 16.15
C VAL A 45 -4.18 -7.76 14.74
N ALA A 46 -5.26 -7.84 13.97
CA ALA A 46 -5.23 -8.01 12.51
C ALA A 46 -6.17 -6.99 11.86
N ALA A 47 -5.76 -6.44 10.71
CA ALA A 47 -6.52 -5.45 9.96
C ALA A 47 -6.74 -5.92 8.52
N PHE A 48 -7.98 -5.82 8.05
CA PHE A 48 -8.43 -6.27 6.73
C PHE A 48 -9.10 -5.12 5.99
N ALA A 49 -8.70 -4.90 4.73
CA ALA A 49 -9.41 -4.03 3.80
C ALA A 49 -10.28 -4.87 2.87
N LEU A 50 -11.51 -4.45 2.61
CA LEU A 50 -12.32 -5.04 1.55
C LEU A 50 -11.75 -4.61 0.21
N VAL A 51 -11.64 -5.56 -0.74
CA VAL A 51 -11.16 -5.26 -2.09
C VAL A 51 -12.33 -4.73 -2.92
N PRO A 52 -12.31 -3.47 -3.33
CA PRO A 52 -13.51 -2.77 -3.77
C PRO A 52 -14.20 -3.29 -5.03
N PHE A 53 -13.50 -3.95 -5.95
CA PHE A 53 -14.12 -4.57 -7.14
C PHE A 53 -14.37 -6.06 -7.00
N HIS A 54 -13.76 -6.66 -5.99
CA HIS A 54 -13.98 -8.03 -5.60
C HIS A 54 -14.68 -8.00 -4.26
N ARG A 55 -16.00 -7.71 -4.27
CA ARG A 55 -16.82 -7.64 -3.04
C ARG A 55 -16.79 -8.89 -2.20
N ASP A 56 -16.33 -9.98 -2.80
CA ASP A 56 -16.12 -11.28 -2.18
C ASP A 56 -14.67 -11.52 -1.71
N GLU A 57 -13.80 -10.50 -1.81
CA GLU A 57 -12.41 -10.58 -1.35
C GLU A 57 -12.08 -9.52 -0.30
N ALA A 58 -11.24 -9.91 0.66
CA ALA A 58 -10.63 -9.00 1.62
C ALA A 58 -9.11 -9.16 1.59
N MET A 59 -8.38 -8.08 1.75
CA MET A 59 -6.93 -8.09 1.85
C MET A 59 -6.48 -7.95 3.31
N LEU A 60 -5.70 -8.91 3.79
CA LEU A 60 -5.00 -8.77 5.07
C LEU A 60 -3.89 -7.73 4.91
N LYS A 61 -4.06 -6.56 5.52
CA LYS A 61 -3.12 -5.44 5.48
C LYS A 61 -2.08 -5.50 6.60
N TYR A 62 -2.46 -6.08 7.74
CA TYR A 62 -1.59 -6.12 8.91
C TYR A 62 -2.01 -7.24 9.85
N ILE A 63 -1.02 -7.90 10.45
CA ILE A 63 -1.19 -8.82 11.57
C ILE A 63 -0.03 -8.64 12.53
N PHE A 64 -0.32 -8.47 13.81
CA PHE A 64 0.67 -8.29 14.84
C PHE A 64 0.36 -9.14 16.07
N VAL A 65 1.36 -9.90 16.49
CA VAL A 65 1.43 -10.59 17.78
C VAL A 65 2.78 -10.26 18.40
N PRO A 66 2.82 -9.71 19.63
CA PRO A 66 4.07 -9.41 20.31
C PRO A 66 4.99 -10.64 20.35
N GLU A 67 6.28 -10.44 20.23
CA GLU A 67 7.25 -11.53 20.09
C GLU A 67 7.16 -12.55 21.24
N LYS A 68 7.07 -12.06 22.46
CA LYS A 68 6.90 -12.87 23.68
C LYS A 68 5.65 -13.76 23.70
N ASP A 69 4.65 -13.42 22.88
CA ASP A 69 3.35 -14.08 22.82
C ASP A 69 3.14 -14.88 21.53
N ARG A 70 4.15 -14.90 20.66
CA ARG A 70 4.13 -15.73 19.45
C ARG A 70 4.11 -17.22 19.82
N ARG A 71 3.65 -18.04 18.88
CA ARG A 71 3.51 -19.51 19.01
C ARG A 71 2.53 -19.96 20.09
N ARG A 72 1.68 -19.05 20.61
CA ARG A 72 0.60 -19.36 21.56
C ARG A 72 -0.77 -19.46 20.91
N GLY A 73 -0.85 -19.52 19.58
CA GLY A 73 -2.09 -19.62 18.83
C GLY A 73 -2.82 -18.29 18.60
N TYR A 74 -2.28 -17.15 19.05
CA TYR A 74 -2.97 -15.85 18.95
C TYR A 74 -3.17 -15.38 17.52
N GLY A 75 -2.17 -15.56 16.66
CA GLY A 75 -2.30 -15.27 15.23
C GLY A 75 -3.36 -16.13 14.55
N HIS A 76 -3.40 -17.42 14.86
CA HIS A 76 -4.45 -18.34 14.41
C HIS A 76 -5.83 -17.84 14.84
N GLY A 77 -6.00 -17.54 16.12
CA GLY A 77 -7.28 -17.05 16.65
C GLY A 77 -7.76 -15.75 16.00
N LEU A 78 -6.86 -14.80 15.70
CA LEU A 78 -7.17 -13.58 14.94
C LEU A 78 -7.72 -13.92 13.56
N LEU A 79 -7.04 -14.83 12.82
CA LEU A 79 -7.46 -15.19 11.46
C LEU A 79 -8.77 -15.99 11.46
N GLU A 80 -8.98 -16.90 12.41
CA GLU A 80 -10.22 -17.67 12.49
C GLU A 80 -11.42 -16.80 12.90
N TYR A 81 -11.23 -15.87 13.82
CA TYR A 81 -12.29 -14.93 14.17
C TYR A 81 -12.60 -14.00 12.99
N ALA A 82 -11.56 -13.50 12.29
CA ALA A 82 -11.73 -12.72 11.06
C ALA A 82 -12.48 -13.50 9.99
N ARG A 83 -12.14 -14.79 9.79
CA ARG A 83 -12.82 -15.67 8.84
C ARG A 83 -14.32 -15.70 9.06
N ILE A 84 -14.75 -15.89 10.30
CA ILE A 84 -16.19 -15.93 10.65
C ILE A 84 -16.84 -14.58 10.32
N ARG A 85 -16.20 -13.47 10.69
CA ARG A 85 -16.75 -12.12 10.47
C ARG A 85 -16.83 -11.76 9.00
N LEU A 86 -15.76 -12.00 8.24
CA LEU A 86 -15.70 -11.71 6.81
C LEU A 86 -16.70 -12.57 6.02
N LYS A 87 -16.80 -13.85 6.35
CA LYS A 87 -17.79 -14.74 5.72
C LYS A 87 -19.22 -14.25 5.88
N ASN A 88 -19.56 -13.72 7.04
CA ASN A 88 -20.88 -13.14 7.32
C ASN A 88 -21.17 -11.86 6.51
N THR A 89 -20.15 -11.22 5.94
CA THR A 89 -20.30 -10.06 5.04
C THR A 89 -20.25 -10.44 3.55
N GLY A 90 -20.23 -11.73 3.23
CA GLY A 90 -20.19 -12.23 1.84
C GLY A 90 -18.78 -12.38 1.26
N VAL A 91 -17.74 -12.12 2.04
CA VAL A 91 -16.35 -12.34 1.61
C VAL A 91 -16.08 -13.84 1.49
N ARG A 92 -15.48 -14.26 0.37
CA ARG A 92 -15.16 -15.66 0.06
C ARG A 92 -13.67 -15.97 0.09
N ALA A 93 -12.83 -14.95 -0.01
CA ALA A 93 -11.38 -15.13 0.01
C ALA A 93 -10.68 -14.01 0.78
N VAL A 94 -9.55 -14.33 1.39
CA VAL A 94 -8.61 -13.37 1.95
C VAL A 94 -7.31 -13.47 1.17
N THR A 95 -6.82 -12.35 0.68
CA THR A 95 -5.52 -12.23 0.01
C THR A 95 -4.53 -11.50 0.92
N VAL A 96 -3.25 -11.72 0.69
CA VAL A 96 -2.17 -11.00 1.36
C VAL A 96 -0.98 -10.87 0.42
N ARG A 97 -0.33 -9.72 0.41
CA ARG A 97 0.92 -9.48 -0.31
C ARG A 97 2.08 -9.44 0.67
N LEU A 98 3.09 -10.23 0.39
CA LEU A 98 4.29 -10.37 1.22
C LEU A 98 5.53 -10.08 0.38
N CYS A 99 6.53 -9.47 0.98
CA CYS A 99 7.86 -9.44 0.40
C CYS A 99 8.72 -10.60 0.93
N SER A 100 9.74 -10.98 0.18
CA SER A 100 10.62 -12.13 0.52
C SER A 100 11.38 -11.97 1.85
N ALA A 101 11.45 -10.74 2.39
CA ALA A 101 12.05 -10.48 3.71
C ALA A 101 11.18 -10.98 4.89
N GLU A 102 9.90 -11.31 4.65
CA GLU A 102 8.92 -11.68 5.67
C GLU A 102 8.76 -13.20 5.79
N GLU A 103 9.88 -13.95 5.83
CA GLU A 103 9.84 -15.42 5.87
C GLU A 103 9.00 -15.99 7.03
N GLY A 104 9.08 -15.39 8.20
CA GLY A 104 8.33 -15.84 9.38
C GLY A 104 6.81 -15.71 9.18
N LEU A 105 6.38 -14.61 8.59
CA LEU A 105 4.97 -14.36 8.26
C LEU A 105 4.52 -15.27 7.12
N THR A 106 5.36 -15.48 6.11
CA THR A 106 5.08 -16.38 4.99
C THR A 106 4.82 -17.81 5.48
N LYS A 107 5.72 -18.35 6.32
CA LYS A 107 5.58 -19.70 6.92
C LYS A 107 4.32 -19.81 7.78
N PHE A 108 4.01 -18.79 8.58
CA PHE A 108 2.80 -18.73 9.38
C PHE A 108 1.55 -18.78 8.50
N LEU A 109 1.46 -17.94 7.45
CA LEU A 109 0.30 -17.90 6.57
C LEU A 109 0.13 -19.19 5.76
N GLN A 110 1.22 -19.82 5.32
CA GLN A 110 1.16 -21.14 4.67
C GLN A 110 0.62 -22.21 5.64
N HIS A 111 1.03 -22.21 6.89
CA HIS A 111 0.45 -23.07 7.93
C HIS A 111 -1.04 -22.81 8.11
N GLU A 112 -1.47 -21.56 8.00
CA GLU A 112 -2.86 -21.11 8.02
C GLU A 112 -3.60 -21.36 6.68
N LYS A 113 -3.06 -22.22 5.81
CA LYS A 113 -3.65 -22.63 4.52
C LYS A 113 -3.80 -21.52 3.47
N PHE A 114 -3.00 -20.46 3.57
CA PHE A 114 -2.84 -19.54 2.46
C PHE A 114 -1.96 -20.20 1.39
N ILE A 115 -2.44 -20.20 0.16
CA ILE A 115 -1.75 -20.78 -0.99
C ILE A 115 -1.17 -19.67 -1.87
N PRO A 116 0.04 -19.85 -2.44
CA PRO A 116 0.58 -18.90 -3.40
C PRO A 116 -0.29 -18.76 -4.63
N LEU A 117 -0.52 -17.51 -5.05
CA LEU A 117 -1.10 -17.20 -6.34
C LEU A 117 0.01 -17.08 -7.41
N SER A 118 -0.38 -17.13 -8.68
CA SER A 118 0.55 -17.00 -9.82
C SER A 118 1.21 -15.63 -9.92
N PHE A 119 0.72 -14.65 -9.18
CA PHE A 119 1.23 -13.29 -9.18
C PHE A 119 2.58 -13.21 -8.47
N GLN A 120 3.59 -12.71 -9.19
CA GLN A 120 4.91 -12.40 -8.67
C GLN A 120 5.31 -11.00 -9.15
N GLY A 121 5.65 -10.13 -8.22
CA GLY A 121 6.18 -8.82 -8.48
C GLY A 121 7.54 -8.63 -7.82
N LYS A 122 8.12 -7.46 -8.01
CA LYS A 122 9.35 -7.04 -7.35
C LYS A 122 9.10 -5.78 -6.56
N MET A 123 9.73 -5.68 -5.41
CA MET A 123 9.82 -4.47 -4.61
C MET A 123 11.28 -4.05 -4.54
N TYR A 124 11.52 -2.78 -4.78
CA TYR A 124 12.83 -2.16 -4.69
C TYR A 124 12.87 -1.23 -3.49
N GLU A 125 13.90 -1.34 -2.69
CA GLU A 125 14.12 -0.50 -1.53
C GLU A 125 15.36 0.37 -1.74
N TYR A 126 15.20 1.67 -1.53
CA TYR A 126 16.23 2.68 -1.65
C TYR A 126 16.24 3.56 -0.40
N SER A 127 17.40 4.11 -0.04
CA SER A 127 17.43 5.29 0.82
C SER A 127 16.90 6.49 0.04
N LEU A 128 16.12 7.36 0.66
CA LEU A 128 15.67 8.62 0.04
C LEU A 128 16.87 9.48 -0.39
N SER A 129 17.97 9.43 0.38
CA SER A 129 19.23 10.11 0.04
C SER A 129 19.86 9.64 -1.30
N ALA A 130 19.57 8.44 -1.77
CA ALA A 130 20.06 7.95 -3.07
C ALA A 130 19.53 8.78 -4.26
N PHE A 131 18.44 9.51 -4.04
CA PHE A 131 17.85 10.39 -5.05
C PHE A 131 18.30 11.86 -4.88
N ALA A 132 19.01 12.19 -3.79
CA ALA A 132 19.50 13.55 -3.54
C ALA A 132 20.57 13.93 -4.57
N GLY A 133 20.43 15.13 -5.14
CA GLY A 133 21.41 15.63 -6.13
C GLY A 133 21.45 14.87 -7.46
N ASN A 134 20.50 13.95 -7.69
CA ASN A 134 20.47 13.15 -8.93
C ASN A 134 20.27 14.04 -10.16
N ALA A 135 21.30 14.09 -11.03
CA ALA A 135 21.33 14.96 -12.20
C ALA A 135 20.19 14.67 -13.20
N MET A 136 19.72 13.42 -13.28
CA MET A 136 18.64 13.03 -14.18
C MET A 136 17.30 13.59 -13.68
N LEU A 137 17.03 13.54 -12.36
CA LEU A 137 15.83 14.15 -11.77
C LEU A 137 15.85 15.68 -11.88
N GLN A 138 17.03 16.29 -11.71
CA GLN A 138 17.19 17.75 -11.81
C GLN A 138 17.03 18.28 -13.24
N LYS A 139 17.41 17.50 -14.25
CA LYS A 139 17.33 17.86 -15.67
C LYS A 139 15.99 17.57 -16.31
N MET A 140 14.99 17.12 -15.57
CA MET A 140 13.66 16.89 -16.12
C MET A 140 13.03 18.20 -16.62
N PRO A 141 12.39 18.18 -17.81
CA PRO A 141 11.79 19.37 -18.38
C PRO A 141 10.75 20.00 -17.43
N ALA A 142 10.93 21.27 -17.11
CA ALA A 142 10.07 21.98 -16.14
C ALA A 142 8.59 21.99 -16.55
N GLU A 143 8.31 22.06 -17.86
CA GLU A 143 6.93 22.00 -18.37
C GLU A 143 6.25 20.67 -18.07
N ASN A 144 6.96 19.55 -18.24
CA ASN A 144 6.43 18.23 -17.95
C ASN A 144 6.29 18.02 -16.44
N MET A 145 7.23 18.53 -15.65
CA MET A 145 7.13 18.51 -14.18
C MET A 145 5.91 19.29 -13.63
N LYS A 146 5.51 20.39 -14.29
CA LYS A 146 4.28 21.13 -13.95
C LYS A 146 2.99 20.33 -14.20
N LYS A 147 3.04 19.34 -15.09
CA LYS A 147 1.90 18.44 -15.37
C LYS A 147 1.76 17.34 -14.31
N ALA A 148 2.79 17.09 -13.50
CA ALA A 148 2.72 16.19 -12.35
C ALA A 148 2.10 16.92 -11.15
N VAL A 149 0.78 16.89 -11.04
CA VAL A 149 0.01 17.65 -10.05
C VAL A 149 -0.29 16.83 -8.80
N THR A 150 -0.47 17.52 -7.68
CA THR A 150 -1.00 16.96 -6.44
C THR A 150 -2.49 17.27 -6.36
N ILE A 151 -3.29 16.27 -6.01
CA ILE A 151 -4.72 16.43 -5.74
C ILE A 151 -4.92 16.21 -4.24
N THR A 152 -5.22 17.28 -3.51
CA THR A 152 -5.42 17.23 -2.04
C THR A 152 -6.87 17.02 -1.66
N ASP A 153 -7.80 17.33 -2.58
CA ASP A 153 -9.23 17.15 -2.38
C ASP A 153 -9.70 15.83 -3.01
N SER A 154 -10.20 14.92 -2.17
CA SER A 154 -10.79 13.65 -2.63
C SER A 154 -12.03 13.83 -3.49
N ASP A 155 -12.69 14.98 -3.40
CA ASP A 155 -13.88 15.34 -4.14
C ASP A 155 -13.61 16.05 -5.47
N ASP A 156 -12.34 16.29 -5.81
CA ASP A 156 -11.93 16.88 -7.09
C ASP A 156 -12.57 16.12 -8.26
N ILE A 157 -13.28 16.86 -9.12
CA ILE A 157 -14.02 16.29 -10.26
C ILE A 157 -13.09 15.57 -11.25
N ARG A 158 -11.83 16.03 -11.40
CA ARG A 158 -10.84 15.39 -12.27
C ARG A 158 -10.46 14.01 -11.72
N LEU A 159 -10.32 13.92 -10.39
CA LEU A 159 -10.01 12.67 -9.70
C LEU A 159 -11.17 11.66 -9.83
N LYS A 160 -12.42 12.14 -9.70
CA LYS A 160 -13.61 11.30 -9.91
C LYS A 160 -13.66 10.76 -11.34
N ARG A 161 -13.43 11.59 -12.34
CA ARG A 161 -13.37 11.18 -13.77
C ARG A 161 -12.23 10.19 -14.02
N PHE A 162 -11.04 10.44 -13.46
CA PHE A 162 -9.92 9.51 -13.58
C PHE A 162 -10.28 8.15 -13.01
N ARG A 163 -10.85 8.09 -11.81
CA ARG A 163 -11.29 6.84 -11.16
C ARG A 163 -12.28 6.06 -12.02
N GLU A 164 -13.27 6.74 -12.60
CA GLU A 164 -14.26 6.06 -13.46
C GLU A 164 -13.63 5.47 -14.72
N ARG A 165 -12.70 6.19 -15.36
CA ARG A 165 -11.97 5.67 -16.53
C ARG A 165 -11.03 4.52 -16.14
N ALA A 166 -10.31 4.64 -15.04
CA ALA A 166 -9.40 3.62 -14.56
C ALA A 166 -10.12 2.30 -14.20
N LYS A 167 -11.38 2.35 -13.77
CA LYS A 167 -12.22 1.16 -13.59
C LYS A 167 -12.36 0.36 -14.89
N GLY A 168 -12.56 1.04 -16.01
CA GLY A 168 -12.63 0.40 -17.34
C GLY A 168 -11.35 -0.37 -17.66
N ASP A 169 -10.20 0.12 -17.24
CA ASP A 169 -8.89 -0.52 -17.38
C ASP A 169 -8.59 -1.55 -16.28
N ARG A 170 -9.57 -1.91 -15.46
CA ARG A 170 -9.44 -2.81 -14.30
C ARG A 170 -8.46 -2.32 -13.24
N PHE A 171 -8.15 -1.04 -13.23
CA PHE A 171 -7.37 -0.41 -12.19
C PHE A 171 -8.29 0.18 -11.13
N TYR A 172 -8.06 -0.22 -9.89
CA TYR A 172 -8.77 0.36 -8.76
C TYR A 172 -7.86 1.31 -7.99
N MET A 173 -8.34 2.51 -7.83
CA MET A 173 -7.78 3.52 -6.97
C MET A 173 -8.77 3.79 -5.84
N GLY A 174 -8.48 3.23 -4.65
CA GLY A 174 -9.24 3.54 -3.43
C GLY A 174 -9.16 5.02 -3.10
N THR A 175 -10.14 5.52 -2.36
CA THR A 175 -10.11 6.89 -1.85
C THR A 175 -9.13 7.06 -0.71
N ASP A 176 -8.88 5.99 0.04
CA ASP A 176 -8.25 6.02 1.36
C ASP A 176 -6.97 5.17 1.44
N ASP A 177 -6.55 4.56 0.33
CA ASP A 177 -5.42 3.62 0.28
C ASP A 177 -4.06 4.31 0.05
N HIS A 178 -4.01 5.66 -0.03
CA HIS A 178 -2.79 6.37 -0.35
C HIS A 178 -2.77 7.79 0.24
N ASP A 179 -1.58 8.28 0.51
CA ASP A 179 -1.38 9.64 1.02
C ASP A 179 -1.36 10.63 -0.17
N LEU A 180 -2.39 11.47 -0.27
CA LEU A 180 -2.54 12.46 -1.34
C LEU A 180 -1.38 13.48 -1.38
N ARG A 181 -0.68 13.70 -0.27
CA ARG A 181 0.49 14.60 -0.24
C ARG A 181 1.64 14.08 -1.08
N PHE A 182 1.82 12.77 -1.14
CA PHE A 182 2.90 12.10 -1.89
C PHE A 182 2.42 11.55 -3.22
N SER A 183 1.15 11.23 -3.37
CA SER A 183 0.58 10.74 -4.62
C SER A 183 0.60 11.84 -5.70
N ARG A 184 0.80 11.44 -6.94
CA ARG A 184 0.91 12.35 -8.08
C ARG A 184 0.03 11.91 -9.22
N PHE A 185 -0.48 12.90 -9.95
CA PHE A 185 -1.32 12.69 -11.13
C PHE A 185 -0.75 13.47 -12.30
N TYR A 186 -0.66 12.83 -13.46
CA TYR A 186 -0.23 13.51 -14.68
C TYR A 186 -1.45 14.11 -15.37
N GLN A 187 -1.35 15.40 -15.69
CA GLN A 187 -2.45 16.17 -16.28
C GLN A 187 -2.11 16.54 -17.73
N GLU A 188 -3.00 16.17 -18.65
CA GLU A 188 -3.00 16.60 -20.06
C GLU A 188 -4.37 17.19 -20.38
N ASP A 189 -4.42 18.33 -21.04
CA ASP A 189 -5.65 19.00 -21.48
C ASP A 189 -6.75 19.09 -20.40
N ARG A 190 -6.35 19.43 -19.17
CA ARG A 190 -7.21 19.53 -17.96
C ARG A 190 -7.76 18.19 -17.45
N GLU A 191 -7.39 17.06 -18.03
CA GLU A 191 -7.76 15.72 -17.57
C GLU A 191 -6.57 15.04 -16.90
N LEU A 192 -6.85 14.19 -15.92
CA LEU A 192 -5.82 13.32 -15.33
C LEU A 192 -5.69 12.08 -16.20
N THR A 193 -4.48 11.77 -16.64
CA THR A 193 -4.22 10.69 -17.61
C THR A 193 -3.33 9.58 -17.07
N SER A 194 -2.59 9.85 -15.99
CA SER A 194 -1.80 8.84 -15.28
C SER A 194 -1.71 9.17 -13.80
N CYS A 195 -1.43 8.17 -12.97
CA CYS A 195 -1.20 8.37 -11.54
C CYS A 195 -0.02 7.54 -11.03
N LEU A 196 0.55 8.02 -9.93
CA LEU A 196 1.47 7.31 -9.06
C LEU A 196 0.94 7.46 -7.63
N LEU A 197 0.56 6.34 -7.02
CA LEU A 197 -0.01 6.32 -5.68
C LEU A 197 1.07 5.94 -4.67
N ALA A 198 1.20 6.76 -3.64
CA ALA A 198 2.18 6.56 -2.59
C ALA A 198 1.53 6.60 -1.21
N GLU A 199 2.08 5.80 -0.29
CA GLU A 199 1.65 5.70 1.10
C GLU A 199 2.84 6.03 2.01
N ARG A 200 2.58 6.68 3.12
CA ARG A 200 3.57 6.83 4.19
C ARG A 200 3.36 5.75 5.23
N CYS A 201 4.31 4.83 5.35
CA CYS A 201 4.26 3.72 6.29
C CYS A 201 5.19 3.98 7.46
N GLY A 202 4.64 3.99 8.69
CA GLY A 202 5.44 4.01 9.92
C GLY A 202 6.37 5.20 10.15
N GLY A 203 6.16 6.33 9.49
CA GLY A 203 6.94 7.55 9.70
C GLY A 203 8.14 7.74 8.76
N ASN A 204 8.95 6.72 8.53
CA ASN A 204 10.19 6.80 7.74
C ASN A 204 10.16 6.03 6.42
N ILE A 205 9.03 5.43 6.05
CA ILE A 205 8.91 4.66 4.80
C ILE A 205 7.91 5.37 3.89
N LEU A 206 8.36 5.69 2.67
CA LEU A 206 7.51 6.06 1.56
C LEU A 206 7.31 4.83 0.67
N PHE A 207 6.11 4.30 0.63
CA PHE A 207 5.77 3.15 -0.19
C PHE A 207 5.05 3.62 -1.46
N ILE A 208 5.68 3.44 -2.62
CA ILE A 208 5.08 3.68 -3.93
C ILE A 208 4.39 2.38 -4.35
N ALA A 209 3.09 2.33 -4.09
CA ALA A 209 2.31 1.10 -4.13
C ALA A 209 1.82 0.74 -5.53
N ARG A 210 1.47 1.76 -6.32
CA ARG A 210 0.79 1.56 -7.61
C ARG A 210 1.04 2.72 -8.55
N SER A 211 1.10 2.40 -9.83
CA SER A 211 1.01 3.37 -10.91
C SER A 211 -0.01 2.91 -11.95
N HIS A 212 -0.64 3.84 -12.62
CA HIS A 212 -1.55 3.53 -13.71
C HIS A 212 -1.49 4.62 -14.77
N LYS A 213 -1.54 4.19 -16.02
CA LYS A 213 -1.57 5.05 -17.20
C LYS A 213 -2.81 4.71 -18.02
N LEU A 214 -3.72 5.66 -18.15
CA LEU A 214 -4.90 5.51 -19.02
C LEU A 214 -4.47 5.45 -20.49
N SER A 215 -5.24 4.78 -21.32
CA SER A 215 -5.01 4.69 -22.77
C SER A 215 -4.98 6.05 -23.48
N ILE A 216 -5.60 7.08 -22.89
CA ILE A 216 -5.59 8.46 -23.39
C ILE A 216 -4.32 9.23 -23.05
N CYS A 217 -3.43 8.72 -22.20
CA CYS A 217 -2.18 9.38 -21.83
C CYS A 217 -1.19 9.30 -23.00
N THR A 218 -0.83 10.46 -23.54
CA THR A 218 0.07 10.57 -24.70
C THR A 218 1.54 10.62 -24.31
N GLU A 219 1.86 11.02 -23.06
CA GLU A 219 3.24 11.14 -22.59
C GLU A 219 3.82 9.78 -22.19
N PRO A 220 4.82 9.26 -22.93
CA PRO A 220 5.41 7.97 -22.61
C PRO A 220 6.21 7.96 -21.30
N ALA A 221 6.76 9.12 -20.91
CA ALA A 221 7.56 9.29 -19.70
C ALA A 221 6.75 9.81 -18.50
N ALA A 222 5.41 9.82 -18.54
CA ALA A 222 4.55 10.34 -17.49
C ALA A 222 4.93 9.76 -16.12
N TRP A 223 5.19 8.46 -16.03
CA TRP A 223 5.60 7.81 -14.79
C TRP A 223 6.88 8.42 -14.20
N ALA A 224 7.87 8.71 -15.03
CA ALA A 224 9.13 9.31 -14.57
C ALA A 224 8.93 10.70 -13.96
N PHE A 225 8.05 11.52 -14.55
CA PHE A 225 7.72 12.84 -14.02
C PHE A 225 6.93 12.76 -12.72
N LEU A 226 5.98 11.83 -12.63
CA LEU A 226 5.23 11.56 -11.40
C LEU A 226 6.17 11.11 -10.27
N PHE A 227 7.07 10.18 -10.58
CA PHE A 227 8.07 9.69 -9.64
C PHE A 227 8.99 10.81 -9.15
N ALA A 228 9.56 11.60 -10.07
CA ALA A 228 10.43 12.73 -9.70
C ALA A 228 9.72 13.75 -8.80
N SER A 229 8.47 14.09 -9.12
CA SER A 229 7.67 15.00 -8.30
C SER A 229 7.36 14.41 -6.91
N CYS A 230 7.06 13.12 -6.82
CA CYS A 230 6.84 12.41 -5.57
C CYS A 230 8.12 12.43 -4.70
N ILE A 231 9.26 12.06 -5.27
CA ILE A 231 10.56 12.05 -4.55
C ILE A 231 10.95 13.44 -4.09
N LYS A 232 10.76 14.48 -4.90
CA LYS A 232 11.03 15.86 -4.49
C LYS A 232 10.24 16.24 -3.23
N THR A 233 8.95 15.95 -3.21
CA THR A 233 8.12 16.18 -2.03
C THR A 233 8.55 15.33 -0.83
N ALA A 234 8.96 14.08 -1.07
CA ALA A 234 9.48 13.25 0.01
C ALA A 234 10.76 13.85 0.62
N GLN A 235 11.65 14.40 -0.19
CA GLN A 235 12.88 15.08 0.28
C GLN A 235 12.57 16.35 1.10
N GLU A 236 11.44 17.00 0.85
CA GLU A 236 11.00 18.18 1.60
C GLU A 236 10.30 17.83 2.92
N LEU A 237 9.57 16.70 2.96
CA LEU A 237 8.66 16.37 4.07
C LEU A 237 9.08 15.18 4.93
N MET A 238 10.09 14.43 4.52
CA MET A 238 10.56 13.23 5.22
C MET A 238 12.02 13.36 5.65
N PRO A 239 12.45 12.61 6.69
CA PRO A 239 13.85 12.54 7.07
C PRO A 239 14.74 12.05 5.92
N THR A 240 16.00 12.50 5.89
CA THR A 240 16.96 12.13 4.82
C THR A 240 17.32 10.65 4.80
N ASP A 241 17.19 9.97 5.93
CA ASP A 241 17.38 8.53 6.11
C ASP A 241 16.11 7.70 5.82
N ALA A 242 15.03 8.35 5.37
CA ALA A 242 13.80 7.67 5.01
C ALA A 242 14.04 6.63 3.90
N ILE A 243 13.25 5.59 3.92
CA ILE A 243 13.29 4.49 2.97
C ILE A 243 12.19 4.70 1.93
N VAL A 244 12.55 4.55 0.65
CA VAL A 244 11.60 4.54 -0.47
C VAL A 244 11.45 3.10 -0.94
N GLN A 245 10.26 2.55 -0.78
CA GLN A 245 9.91 1.23 -1.29
C GLN A 245 9.03 1.38 -2.53
N ILE A 246 9.41 0.75 -3.61
CA ILE A 246 8.73 0.86 -4.90
C ILE A 246 8.32 -0.53 -5.35
N GLN A 247 7.01 -0.75 -5.47
CA GLN A 247 6.49 -1.94 -6.09
C GLN A 247 6.36 -1.70 -7.60
N SER A 248 7.14 -2.40 -8.40
CA SER A 248 7.11 -2.29 -9.86
C SER A 248 6.81 -3.63 -10.50
N PHE A 249 5.98 -3.59 -11.53
CA PHE A 249 5.59 -4.73 -12.34
C PHE A 249 6.03 -4.58 -13.78
N GLU A 250 6.48 -3.38 -14.17
CA GLU A 250 6.86 -3.06 -15.53
C GLU A 250 8.39 -2.95 -15.69
N LYS A 251 8.90 -3.57 -16.74
CA LYS A 251 10.33 -3.53 -17.07
C LYS A 251 10.84 -2.10 -17.30
N ALA A 252 10.00 -1.22 -17.85
CA ALA A 252 10.35 0.17 -18.12
C ALA A 252 10.61 0.97 -16.83
N GLU A 253 9.77 0.80 -15.81
CA GLU A 253 9.92 1.42 -14.50
C GLU A 253 11.23 0.97 -13.84
N TYR A 254 11.49 -0.33 -13.85
CA TYR A 254 12.72 -0.90 -13.31
C TYR A 254 13.96 -0.35 -14.01
N THR A 255 13.95 -0.30 -15.36
CA THR A 255 15.09 0.23 -16.14
C THR A 255 15.33 1.71 -15.81
N PHE A 256 14.29 2.49 -15.62
CA PHE A 256 14.39 3.88 -15.19
C PHE A 256 15.01 4.00 -13.79
N LEU A 257 14.53 3.22 -12.84
CA LEU A 257 15.08 3.22 -11.47
C LEU A 257 16.55 2.81 -11.44
N GLN A 258 16.94 1.80 -12.20
CA GLN A 258 18.35 1.39 -12.31
C GLN A 258 19.24 2.51 -12.86
N ARG A 259 18.75 3.25 -13.85
CA ARG A 259 19.49 4.41 -14.41
C ARG A 259 19.63 5.54 -13.40
N LEU A 260 18.62 5.75 -12.54
CA LEU A 260 18.68 6.78 -11.50
C LEU A 260 19.67 6.43 -10.40
N THR A 261 19.72 5.18 -9.96
CA THR A 261 20.37 4.79 -8.69
C THR A 261 21.58 3.89 -8.88
N GLY A 262 21.89 3.47 -10.11
CA GLY A 262 23.08 2.68 -10.41
C GLY A 262 23.14 1.34 -9.67
N SER A 263 22.07 0.60 -9.52
CA SER A 263 22.00 -0.74 -8.88
C SER A 263 22.06 -0.75 -7.34
N MET A 264 21.87 0.36 -6.65
CA MET A 264 21.93 0.39 -5.17
C MET A 264 20.63 -0.05 -4.46
N ALA A 265 19.68 -0.63 -5.20
CA ALA A 265 18.46 -1.13 -4.62
C ALA A 265 18.66 -2.47 -3.91
N LYS A 266 18.01 -2.63 -2.76
CA LYS A 266 17.68 -3.96 -2.28
C LYS A 266 16.45 -4.45 -3.02
N GLU A 267 16.55 -5.59 -3.68
CA GLU A 267 15.45 -6.21 -4.42
C GLU A 267 14.81 -7.30 -3.58
N TYR A 268 13.49 -7.25 -3.46
CA TYR A 268 12.69 -8.28 -2.82
C TYR A 268 11.66 -8.83 -3.80
N ARG A 269 11.43 -10.14 -3.74
CA ARG A 269 10.29 -10.74 -4.45
C ARG A 269 9.02 -10.45 -3.68
N VAL A 270 7.97 -10.06 -4.39
CA VAL A 270 6.63 -9.90 -3.84
C VAL A 270 5.80 -11.09 -4.28
N GLN A 271 5.18 -11.75 -3.32
CA GLN A 271 4.30 -12.89 -3.54
C GLN A 271 2.92 -12.57 -2.99
N GLU A 272 1.89 -12.90 -3.74
CA GLU A 272 0.53 -12.86 -3.26
C GLU A 272 0.09 -14.27 -2.82
N LEU A 273 -0.48 -14.35 -1.63
CA LEU A 273 -1.08 -15.58 -1.10
C LEU A 273 -2.57 -15.36 -0.95
N ALA A 274 -3.37 -16.43 -1.11
CA ALA A 274 -4.79 -16.38 -0.87
C ALA A 274 -5.28 -17.58 -0.06
N ARG A 275 -6.34 -17.36 0.72
CA ARG A 275 -7.08 -18.39 1.45
C ARG A 275 -8.57 -18.24 1.18
N ARG A 276 -9.23 -19.30 0.77
CA ARG A 276 -10.71 -19.37 0.72
C ARG A 276 -11.26 -19.44 2.14
N LEU A 277 -12.38 -18.73 2.37
CA LEU A 277 -13.04 -18.66 3.68
C LEU A 277 -14.12 -19.74 3.84
#